data_f00ab9298d2425e6abf1904f0fa01379
#
_entry.id   f00ab9298d2425e6abf1904f0fa01379
#
_cell.length_a   1.000
_cell.length_b   1.000
_cell.length_c   1.000
_cell.angle_alpha   90.00
_cell.angle_beta   90.00
_cell.angle_gamma   90.00
#
_symmetry.space_group_name_H-M   'P 1'
#
loop_
_entity.id
_entity.type
_entity.pdbx_description
1 polymer ?
#
loop_
_entity_poly.entity_id
_entity_poly.type
_entity_poly.pdbx_seq_one_letter_code
_entity_poly.pdbx_strand_id
1 'polypeptide(L)'
;MLEKNKIYCIDVLEGLKQLDDESVDIIITSPPYNKGINKGKNNPKSKWVSTINYNGDPENDNMDEEEYEKWQIDILKECYRVLKKNGSMFYNHKNRIWTGHGEIISPYKWLYQTPFKIRQEIIWDRGSTNNVARQRYLPCTELIFWLTKSKQVRFDRKIDTPMKKEVWSFPFEINTEHPAPFPQKLPDNILHCIADDKERLLVLDPFMGSGTTAKSAIKYNCDYIGFEKFQTYVNMAEKNI
;
A
#
# COMPACT_ATOMS: atom_id res chain seq x y z
N MET A 1 -23.55 4.25 -4.11
CA MET A 1 -22.30 3.60 -4.63
C MET A 1 -21.42 4.69 -5.25
N LEU A 2 -20.14 4.72 -4.95
CA LEU A 2 -19.19 5.67 -5.54
C LEU A 2 -19.03 5.39 -7.05
N GLU A 3 -18.74 6.43 -7.82
CA GLU A 3 -18.45 6.30 -9.26
C GLU A 3 -17.10 5.58 -9.43
N LYS A 4 -17.07 4.63 -10.38
CA LYS A 4 -15.83 3.95 -10.77
C LYS A 4 -14.92 4.87 -11.59
N ASN A 5 -13.66 4.50 -11.68
CA ASN A 5 -12.62 5.22 -12.43
C ASN A 5 -12.42 6.65 -11.92
N LYS A 6 -12.45 6.80 -10.60
CA LYS A 6 -12.33 8.08 -9.92
C LYS A 6 -11.47 7.98 -8.67
N ILE A 7 -10.74 9.06 -8.39
CA ILE A 7 -9.98 9.28 -7.16
C ILE A 7 -10.74 10.31 -6.34
N TYR A 8 -11.03 9.98 -5.09
CA TYR A 8 -11.77 10.84 -4.17
C TYR A 8 -10.81 11.47 -3.17
N CYS A 9 -10.91 12.80 -3.01
CA CYS A 9 -10.21 13.52 -1.95
C CYS A 9 -10.98 13.33 -0.63
N ILE A 10 -10.65 12.26 0.10
CA ILE A 10 -11.41 11.84 1.29
C ILE A 10 -10.50 11.05 2.25
N ASP A 11 -10.84 11.07 3.55
CA ASP A 11 -10.23 10.16 4.53
C ASP A 11 -10.55 8.71 4.19
N VAL A 12 -9.58 7.83 4.43
CA VAL A 12 -9.67 6.41 4.08
C VAL A 12 -10.87 5.70 4.72
N LEU A 13 -11.13 5.93 6.02
CA LEU A 13 -12.23 5.28 6.72
C LEU A 13 -13.60 5.85 6.28
N GLU A 14 -13.66 7.14 5.98
CA GLU A 14 -14.86 7.76 5.42
C GLU A 14 -15.15 7.26 4.00
N GLY A 15 -14.12 7.09 3.18
CA GLY A 15 -14.24 6.54 1.83
C GLY A 15 -14.69 5.08 1.84
N LEU A 16 -14.06 4.24 2.67
CA LEU A 16 -14.41 2.83 2.79
C LEU A 16 -15.87 2.62 3.23
N LYS A 17 -16.39 3.43 4.14
CA LYS A 17 -17.80 3.38 4.59
C LYS A 17 -18.81 3.65 3.48
N GLN A 18 -18.43 4.31 2.39
CA GLN A 18 -19.30 4.59 1.24
C GLN A 18 -19.36 3.43 0.23
N LEU A 19 -18.55 2.40 0.40
CA LEU A 19 -18.56 1.20 -0.42
C LEU A 19 -19.45 0.13 0.19
N ASP A 20 -20.19 -0.58 -0.66
CA ASP A 20 -21.02 -1.70 -0.25
C ASP A 20 -20.16 -2.91 0.16
N ASP A 21 -20.72 -3.78 0.99
CA ASP A 21 -20.10 -5.04 1.35
C ASP A 21 -19.84 -5.88 0.09
N GLU A 22 -18.70 -6.56 0.05
CA GLU A 22 -18.34 -7.49 -1.02
C GLU A 22 -18.45 -6.89 -2.45
N SER A 23 -18.16 -5.59 -2.60
CA SER A 23 -18.24 -4.87 -3.87
C SER A 23 -16.92 -4.81 -4.65
N VAL A 24 -15.77 -4.99 -3.97
CA VAL A 24 -14.41 -4.83 -4.52
C VAL A 24 -13.79 -6.19 -4.83
N ASP A 25 -13.18 -6.33 -6.01
CA ASP A 25 -12.50 -7.57 -6.42
C ASP A 25 -11.07 -7.64 -5.91
N ILE A 26 -10.35 -6.54 -5.96
CA ILE A 26 -8.92 -6.47 -5.64
C ILE A 26 -8.64 -5.20 -4.86
N ILE A 27 -7.83 -5.32 -3.80
CA ILE A 27 -7.26 -4.17 -3.10
C ILE A 27 -5.74 -4.24 -3.25
N ILE A 28 -5.12 -3.15 -3.73
CA ILE A 28 -3.66 -3.02 -3.83
C ILE A 28 -3.29 -1.71 -3.17
N THR A 29 -2.49 -1.75 -2.10
CA THR A 29 -2.25 -0.53 -1.33
C THR A 29 -0.97 -0.55 -0.51
N SER A 30 -0.47 0.65 -0.21
CA SER A 30 0.67 0.91 0.66
C SER A 30 0.32 2.09 1.59
N PRO A 31 -0.17 1.84 2.81
CA PRO A 31 -0.51 2.91 3.74
C PRO A 31 0.73 3.68 4.21
N PRO A 32 0.57 4.84 4.85
CA PRO A 32 1.66 5.49 5.59
C PRO A 32 2.27 4.54 6.63
N TYR A 33 3.61 4.54 6.77
CA TYR A 33 4.32 3.53 7.59
C TYR A 33 4.64 3.99 9.02
N ASN A 34 4.15 5.12 9.46
CA ASN A 34 4.43 5.71 10.78
C ASN A 34 5.94 5.84 11.07
N LYS A 35 6.67 6.43 10.13
CA LYS A 35 8.14 6.55 10.19
C LYS A 35 8.62 7.60 11.20
N GLY A 36 7.72 8.38 11.77
CA GLY A 36 8.06 9.40 12.76
C GLY A 36 8.87 10.54 12.18
N ILE A 37 8.47 11.08 11.05
CA ILE A 37 9.18 12.16 10.32
C ILE A 37 9.50 13.35 11.22
N ASN A 38 8.66 13.63 12.23
CA ASN A 38 8.87 14.72 13.19
C ASN A 38 9.84 14.41 14.34
N LYS A 39 10.24 13.16 14.54
CA LYS A 39 11.23 12.82 15.60
C LYS A 39 12.64 13.39 15.32
N GLY A 40 12.83 13.95 14.12
CA GLY A 40 14.08 14.58 13.69
C GLY A 40 14.18 16.09 13.92
N LYS A 41 13.21 16.76 14.55
CA LYS A 41 13.31 18.22 14.83
C LYS A 41 14.56 18.63 15.62
N ASN A 42 15.16 17.67 16.34
CA ASN A 42 16.41 17.89 17.08
C ASN A 42 17.67 17.46 16.29
N ASN A 43 17.57 17.02 15.04
CA ASN A 43 18.72 16.71 14.20
C ASN A 43 18.72 17.55 12.92
N PRO A 44 19.30 18.77 12.96
CA PRO A 44 19.34 19.69 11.82
C PRO A 44 20.15 19.15 10.62
N LYS A 45 20.84 18.01 10.76
CA LYS A 45 21.60 17.34 9.69
C LYS A 45 20.79 16.26 8.94
N SER A 46 19.56 15.98 9.34
CA SER A 46 18.71 15.03 8.63
C SER A 46 18.06 15.73 7.42
N LYS A 47 18.67 15.60 6.25
CA LYS A 47 18.09 16.04 4.98
C LYS A 47 16.70 15.43 4.68
N TRP A 48 16.33 14.37 5.38
CA TRP A 48 15.06 13.66 5.22
C TRP A 48 13.85 14.44 5.72
N VAL A 49 14.04 15.26 6.76
CA VAL A 49 12.94 16.04 7.37
C VAL A 49 12.46 17.17 6.44
N SER A 50 13.31 17.61 5.52
CA SER A 50 13.00 18.73 4.62
C SER A 50 12.43 18.33 3.26
N THR A 51 12.50 17.04 2.88
CA THR A 51 12.12 16.57 1.54
C THR A 51 10.80 15.80 1.51
N ILE A 52 10.33 15.30 2.63
CA ILE A 52 9.03 14.63 2.71
C ILE A 52 8.04 15.62 3.32
N ASN A 53 7.57 16.54 2.51
CA ASN A 53 6.49 17.43 2.88
C ASN A 53 5.17 16.77 2.45
N TYR A 54 4.53 16.03 3.35
CA TYR A 54 3.15 15.55 3.16
C TYR A 54 2.16 16.73 3.24
N ASN A 55 2.44 17.82 2.52
CA ASN A 55 1.62 19.03 2.47
C ASN A 55 1.23 19.64 3.83
N GLY A 56 2.13 19.50 4.80
CA GLY A 56 1.94 20.11 6.13
C GLY A 56 1.12 19.26 7.10
N ASP A 57 0.71 18.04 6.75
CA ASP A 57 0.09 17.12 7.71
C ASP A 57 1.09 16.02 8.14
N PRO A 58 1.83 16.26 9.22
CA PRO A 58 2.74 15.27 9.78
C PRO A 58 2.01 14.17 10.60
N GLU A 59 0.71 14.31 10.83
CA GLU A 59 -0.02 13.47 11.78
C GLU A 59 -0.12 12.03 11.30
N ASN A 60 -0.33 11.80 10.01
CA ASN A 60 -0.51 10.44 9.47
C ASN A 60 0.76 9.56 9.43
N ASP A 61 1.95 10.13 9.56
CA ASP A 61 3.20 9.34 9.57
C ASP A 61 3.97 9.51 10.90
N ASN A 62 3.32 10.03 11.93
CA ASN A 62 3.88 10.24 13.27
C ASN A 62 2.83 10.07 14.38
N MET A 63 1.98 9.07 14.23
CA MET A 63 1.01 8.69 15.26
C MET A 63 1.73 8.04 16.45
N ASP A 64 1.07 8.04 17.61
CA ASP A 64 1.40 7.09 18.68
C ASP A 64 1.30 5.65 18.13
N GLU A 65 2.12 4.75 18.64
CA GLU A 65 2.21 3.41 18.04
C GLU A 65 0.94 2.58 18.28
N GLU A 66 0.29 2.74 19.44
CA GLU A 66 -0.96 2.04 19.74
C GLU A 66 -2.11 2.61 18.91
N GLU A 67 -2.16 3.93 18.74
CA GLU A 67 -3.12 4.60 17.86
C GLU A 67 -2.94 4.19 16.40
N TYR A 68 -1.69 4.11 15.93
CA TYR A 68 -1.39 3.65 14.58
C TYR A 68 -1.82 2.20 14.36
N GLU A 69 -1.53 1.31 15.30
CA GLU A 69 -1.94 -0.09 15.23
C GLU A 69 -3.46 -0.21 15.15
N LYS A 70 -4.18 0.49 16.02
CA LYS A 70 -5.64 0.52 16.01
C LYS A 70 -6.19 1.04 14.69
N TRP A 71 -5.63 2.13 14.17
CA TRP A 71 -6.03 2.72 12.90
C TRP A 71 -5.82 1.73 11.73
N GLN A 72 -4.69 1.01 11.70
CA GLN A 72 -4.45 -0.03 10.69
C GLN A 72 -5.46 -1.18 10.80
N ILE A 73 -5.80 -1.61 12.02
CA ILE A 73 -6.81 -2.65 12.26
C ILE A 73 -8.18 -2.21 11.74
N ASP A 74 -8.58 -0.97 12.02
CA ASP A 74 -9.89 -0.45 11.61
C ASP A 74 -9.99 -0.37 10.08
N ILE A 75 -8.94 0.11 9.39
CA ILE A 75 -8.86 0.12 7.93
C ILE A 75 -8.93 -1.28 7.35
N LEU A 76 -8.15 -2.22 7.88
CA LEU A 76 -8.12 -3.59 7.40
C LEU A 76 -9.45 -4.32 7.60
N LYS A 77 -10.19 -4.02 8.69
CA LYS A 77 -11.55 -4.55 8.88
C LYS A 77 -12.53 -4.01 7.85
N GLU A 78 -12.46 -2.73 7.52
CA GLU A 78 -13.28 -2.15 6.45
C GLU A 78 -12.87 -2.68 5.07
N CYS A 79 -11.57 -2.82 4.79
CA CYS A 79 -11.08 -3.50 3.58
C CYS A 79 -11.60 -4.93 3.50
N TYR A 80 -11.62 -5.66 4.61
CA TYR A 80 -12.22 -6.99 4.66
C TYR A 80 -13.71 -6.95 4.35
N ARG A 81 -14.48 -6.01 4.90
CA ARG A 81 -15.91 -5.87 4.63
C ARG A 81 -16.20 -5.68 3.15
N VAL A 82 -15.52 -4.72 2.50
CA VAL A 82 -15.78 -4.34 1.10
C VAL A 82 -15.20 -5.35 0.09
N LEU A 83 -14.20 -6.15 0.46
CA LEU A 83 -13.61 -7.15 -0.43
C LEU A 83 -14.58 -8.31 -0.66
N LYS A 84 -14.72 -8.78 -1.89
CA LYS A 84 -15.51 -9.98 -2.25
C LYS A 84 -14.90 -11.24 -1.60
N LYS A 85 -15.71 -12.31 -1.46
CA LYS A 85 -15.28 -13.59 -0.87
C LYS A 85 -14.10 -14.24 -1.59
N ASN A 86 -14.06 -14.12 -2.92
CA ASN A 86 -12.99 -14.62 -3.78
C ASN A 86 -11.95 -13.55 -4.14
N GLY A 87 -12.09 -12.35 -3.56
CA GLY A 87 -11.18 -11.23 -3.75
C GLY A 87 -9.84 -11.41 -3.05
N SER A 88 -8.90 -10.54 -3.40
CA SER A 88 -7.56 -10.52 -2.85
C SER A 88 -7.15 -9.11 -2.47
N MET A 89 -6.45 -8.97 -1.34
CA MET A 89 -5.79 -7.72 -0.96
C MET A 89 -4.28 -7.92 -0.93
N PHE A 90 -3.56 -7.01 -1.57
CA PHE A 90 -2.10 -6.92 -1.53
C PHE A 90 -1.72 -5.68 -0.74
N TYR A 91 -1.26 -5.92 0.47
CA TYR A 91 -0.96 -4.90 1.46
C TYR A 91 0.55 -4.76 1.57
N ASN A 92 1.11 -3.69 0.99
CA ASN A 92 2.54 -3.41 1.06
C ASN A 92 2.87 -2.66 2.34
N HIS A 93 3.81 -3.18 3.09
CA HIS A 93 4.31 -2.57 4.32
C HIS A 93 5.74 -3.03 4.60
N LYS A 94 6.36 -2.52 5.65
CA LYS A 94 7.68 -2.98 6.07
C LYS A 94 7.78 -3.11 7.57
N ASN A 95 8.73 -3.93 7.99
CA ASN A 95 9.19 -3.93 9.36
C ASN A 95 9.82 -2.57 9.71
N ARG A 96 9.44 -2.02 10.84
CA ARG A 96 9.99 -0.78 11.41
C ARG A 96 10.80 -1.10 12.64
N ILE A 97 11.68 -0.21 13.06
CA ILE A 97 12.42 -0.35 14.29
C ILE A 97 11.91 0.69 15.27
N TRP A 98 11.47 0.21 16.42
CA TRP A 98 11.11 1.09 17.53
C TRP A 98 12.41 1.72 18.08
N THR A 99 12.57 3.02 17.85
CA THR A 99 13.80 3.76 18.18
C THR A 99 14.13 3.79 19.65
N GLY A 100 13.14 3.58 20.54
CA GLY A 100 13.36 3.55 22.00
C GLY A 100 13.95 2.24 22.54
N HIS A 101 13.68 1.11 21.87
CA HIS A 101 14.03 -0.23 22.37
C HIS A 101 14.86 -1.05 21.39
N GLY A 102 15.05 -0.59 20.15
CA GLY A 102 15.76 -1.33 19.11
C GLY A 102 15.00 -2.55 18.56
N GLU A 103 13.76 -2.74 18.98
CA GLU A 103 12.93 -3.87 18.59
C GLU A 103 12.26 -3.66 17.23
N ILE A 104 11.97 -4.76 16.55
CA ILE A 104 11.22 -4.73 15.29
C ILE A 104 9.74 -4.65 15.58
N ILE A 105 9.07 -3.67 14.98
CA ILE A 105 7.61 -3.62 14.87
C ILE A 105 7.23 -4.17 13.51
N SER A 106 6.59 -5.33 13.51
CA SER A 106 6.16 -6.00 12.29
C SER A 106 4.67 -5.80 12.03
N PRO A 107 4.25 -5.63 10.76
CA PRO A 107 2.83 -5.59 10.38
C PRO A 107 2.03 -6.81 10.81
N TYR A 108 2.65 -7.93 11.07
CA TYR A 108 2.00 -9.11 11.64
C TYR A 108 1.24 -8.80 12.94
N LYS A 109 1.73 -7.83 13.72
CA LYS A 109 1.13 -7.44 15.01
C LYS A 109 -0.35 -7.06 14.85
N TRP A 110 -0.69 -6.27 13.84
CA TRP A 110 -2.08 -5.88 13.58
C TRP A 110 -2.79 -6.78 12.57
N LEU A 111 -2.08 -7.41 11.65
CA LEU A 111 -2.69 -8.32 10.68
C LEU A 111 -3.38 -9.50 11.37
N TYR A 112 -2.77 -10.10 12.41
CA TYR A 112 -3.38 -11.19 13.17
C TYR A 112 -4.59 -10.78 14.01
N GLN A 113 -4.85 -9.48 14.17
CA GLN A 113 -6.04 -8.96 14.86
C GLN A 113 -7.19 -8.66 13.88
N THR A 114 -7.03 -9.01 12.62
CA THR A 114 -8.05 -8.86 11.57
C THR A 114 -8.60 -10.22 11.14
N PRO A 115 -9.78 -10.26 10.51
CA PRO A 115 -10.34 -11.52 10.00
C PRO A 115 -9.65 -12.04 8.74
N PHE A 116 -8.71 -11.31 8.14
CA PHE A 116 -7.95 -11.74 6.98
C PHE A 116 -7.11 -12.99 7.26
N LYS A 117 -6.97 -13.82 6.22
CA LYS A 117 -5.98 -14.89 6.19
C LYS A 117 -4.79 -14.43 5.37
N ILE A 118 -3.60 -14.52 5.95
CA ILE A 118 -2.37 -14.29 5.21
C ILE A 118 -2.13 -15.51 4.33
N ARG A 119 -2.37 -15.35 3.02
CA ARG A 119 -2.19 -16.43 2.05
C ARG A 119 -0.73 -16.64 1.70
N GLN A 120 0.00 -15.52 1.53
CA GLN A 120 1.41 -15.53 1.22
C GLN A 120 2.06 -14.22 1.65
N GLU A 121 3.31 -14.27 2.06
CA GLU A 121 4.20 -13.14 2.17
C GLU A 121 5.06 -13.08 0.90
N ILE A 122 5.11 -11.91 0.28
CA ILE A 122 5.95 -11.61 -0.87
C ILE A 122 6.98 -10.59 -0.41
N ILE A 123 8.25 -10.87 -0.68
CA ILE A 123 9.36 -9.98 -0.31
C ILE A 123 9.70 -9.12 -1.51
N TRP A 124 9.53 -7.81 -1.39
CA TRP A 124 10.06 -6.89 -2.38
C TRP A 124 11.46 -6.45 -1.98
N ASP A 125 12.46 -6.98 -2.70
CA ASP A 125 13.85 -6.54 -2.62
C ASP A 125 14.04 -5.30 -3.52
N ARG A 126 14.30 -4.17 -2.88
CA ARG A 126 14.52 -2.87 -3.54
C ARG A 126 15.97 -2.67 -4.02
N GLY A 127 16.85 -3.64 -3.72
CA GLY A 127 18.27 -3.61 -4.07
C GLY A 127 19.12 -2.62 -3.27
N SER A 128 18.52 -1.55 -2.74
CA SER A 128 19.24 -0.51 -2.00
C SER A 128 18.38 0.16 -0.94
N THR A 129 19.03 0.92 -0.06
CA THR A 129 18.37 1.71 0.99
C THR A 129 19.18 2.95 1.32
N ASN A 130 18.48 4.01 1.71
CA ASN A 130 19.12 5.21 2.26
C ASN A 130 19.39 5.10 3.76
N ASN A 131 18.98 4.01 4.40
CA ASN A 131 19.21 3.77 5.83
C ASN A 131 20.55 3.03 6.04
N VAL A 132 21.58 3.79 6.32
CA VAL A 132 22.98 3.31 6.46
C VAL A 132 23.43 3.13 7.92
N ALA A 133 22.53 2.79 8.83
CA ALA A 133 22.88 2.54 10.22
C ALA A 133 23.92 1.42 10.33
N ARG A 134 25.08 1.71 10.98
CA ARG A 134 26.23 0.78 11.05
C ARG A 134 26.03 -0.43 11.97
N GLN A 135 25.01 -0.39 12.83
CA GLN A 135 24.78 -1.41 13.86
C GLN A 135 23.85 -2.53 13.43
N ARG A 136 23.49 -2.60 12.15
CA ARG A 136 22.60 -3.62 11.58
C ARG A 136 22.80 -3.77 10.08
N TYR A 137 22.30 -4.86 9.53
CA TYR A 137 22.25 -5.04 8.07
C TYR A 137 21.36 -3.98 7.41
N LEU A 138 21.64 -3.65 6.16
CA LEU A 138 20.90 -2.64 5.39
C LEU A 138 19.46 -3.11 5.11
N PRO A 139 18.43 -2.38 5.55
CA PRO A 139 17.04 -2.78 5.36
C PRO A 139 16.57 -2.45 3.94
N CYS A 140 16.87 -3.30 2.98
CA CYS A 140 16.52 -3.09 1.56
C CYS A 140 15.24 -3.79 1.12
N THR A 141 14.50 -4.43 2.03
CA THR A 141 13.26 -5.13 1.70
C THR A 141 12.01 -4.44 2.23
N GLU A 142 10.89 -4.67 1.54
CA GLU A 142 9.54 -4.44 2.03
C GLU A 142 8.73 -5.73 1.90
N LEU A 143 7.60 -5.82 2.59
CA LEU A 143 6.73 -6.98 2.62
C LEU A 143 5.43 -6.66 1.89
N ILE A 144 4.97 -7.55 1.04
CA ILE A 144 3.66 -7.48 0.42
C ILE A 144 2.88 -8.67 0.93
N PHE A 145 1.91 -8.41 1.80
CA PHE A 145 1.04 -9.44 2.34
C PHE A 145 -0.12 -9.70 1.39
N TRP A 146 -0.19 -10.90 0.84
CA TRP A 146 -1.36 -11.35 0.12
C TRP A 146 -2.40 -11.85 1.12
N LEU A 147 -3.44 -11.06 1.29
CA LEU A 147 -4.52 -11.28 2.25
C LEU A 147 -5.79 -11.75 1.53
N THR A 148 -6.52 -12.69 2.13
CA THR A 148 -7.71 -13.27 1.53
C THR A 148 -8.78 -13.56 2.57
N LYS A 149 -10.05 -13.65 2.14
CA LYS A 149 -11.17 -14.15 2.97
C LYS A 149 -11.28 -15.66 2.94
N SER A 150 -10.97 -16.29 1.82
CA SER A 150 -11.20 -17.70 1.58
C SER A 150 -10.01 -18.41 0.91
N LYS A 151 -10.09 -19.73 0.78
CA LYS A 151 -9.12 -20.51 0.01
C LYS A 151 -9.29 -20.30 -1.50
N GLN A 152 -10.50 -20.02 -1.94
CA GLN A 152 -10.84 -19.79 -3.34
C GLN A 152 -10.60 -18.34 -3.69
N VAL A 153 -9.61 -18.07 -4.53
CA VAL A 153 -9.25 -16.74 -4.99
C VAL A 153 -9.06 -16.77 -6.49
N ARG A 154 -9.32 -15.63 -7.13
CA ARG A 154 -8.98 -15.41 -8.52
C ARG A 154 -7.47 -15.17 -8.61
N PHE A 155 -6.74 -16.11 -9.19
CA PHE A 155 -5.30 -16.02 -9.42
C PHE A 155 -4.85 -17.08 -10.41
N ASP A 156 -4.17 -16.65 -11.46
CA ASP A 156 -3.52 -17.52 -12.42
C ASP A 156 -2.09 -17.02 -12.68
N ARG A 157 -1.11 -17.80 -12.25
CA ARG A 157 0.29 -17.53 -12.57
C ARG A 157 0.57 -17.93 -14.00
N LYS A 158 0.37 -17.02 -14.92
CA LYS A 158 0.59 -17.20 -16.37
C LYS A 158 2.07 -17.54 -16.67
N ILE A 159 2.31 -18.16 -17.82
CA ILE A 159 3.68 -18.54 -18.24
C ILE A 159 4.59 -17.33 -18.36
N ASP A 160 4.07 -16.21 -18.81
CA ASP A 160 4.76 -14.94 -19.02
C ASP A 160 4.74 -14.00 -17.81
N THR A 161 4.27 -14.47 -16.63
CA THR A 161 4.29 -13.68 -15.40
C THR A 161 5.71 -13.17 -15.12
N PRO A 162 5.93 -11.86 -15.02
CA PRO A 162 7.28 -11.29 -14.90
C PRO A 162 8.00 -11.74 -13.61
N MET A 163 7.28 -11.78 -12.47
CA MET A 163 7.83 -12.19 -11.19
C MET A 163 7.06 -13.38 -10.64
N LYS A 164 7.59 -14.58 -10.89
CA LYS A 164 6.92 -15.87 -10.56
C LYS A 164 7.18 -16.37 -9.15
N LYS A 165 8.23 -15.86 -8.51
CA LYS A 165 8.67 -16.25 -7.15
C LYS A 165 8.12 -15.26 -6.13
N GLU A 166 8.15 -15.63 -4.86
CA GLU A 166 7.77 -14.73 -3.75
C GLU A 166 8.79 -13.64 -3.43
N VAL A 167 9.98 -13.68 -4.02
CA VAL A 167 10.97 -12.61 -3.93
C VAL A 167 10.96 -11.84 -5.23
N TRP A 168 10.55 -10.57 -5.16
CA TRP A 168 10.48 -9.63 -6.28
C TRP A 168 11.62 -8.63 -6.19
N SER A 169 12.53 -8.65 -7.17
CA SER A 169 13.70 -7.78 -7.21
C SER A 169 13.55 -6.69 -8.27
N PHE A 170 13.27 -5.47 -7.82
CA PHE A 170 13.26 -4.27 -8.65
C PHE A 170 13.46 -3.02 -7.78
N PRO A 171 14.14 -1.98 -8.31
CA PRO A 171 14.41 -0.77 -7.55
C PRO A 171 13.12 0.00 -7.25
N PHE A 172 13.17 0.81 -6.19
CA PHE A 172 12.17 1.85 -5.96
C PHE A 172 12.35 3.01 -6.95
N GLU A 173 11.27 3.74 -7.20
CA GLU A 173 11.33 4.90 -8.09
C GLU A 173 12.04 6.08 -7.40
N ILE A 174 12.89 6.76 -8.15
CA ILE A 174 13.68 7.90 -7.71
C ILE A 174 13.22 9.14 -8.49
N ASN A 175 13.30 10.30 -7.84
CA ASN A 175 12.99 11.60 -8.46
C ASN A 175 11.53 11.75 -8.92
N THR A 176 10.60 11.19 -8.16
CA THR A 176 9.17 11.43 -8.35
C THR A 176 8.73 12.65 -7.54
N GLU A 177 7.69 13.34 -7.99
CA GLU A 177 7.06 14.43 -7.23
C GLU A 177 6.37 13.91 -5.96
N HIS A 178 5.98 12.65 -5.95
CA HIS A 178 5.44 11.98 -4.76
C HIS A 178 6.58 11.41 -3.90
N PRO A 179 6.56 11.63 -2.58
CA PRO A 179 7.69 11.29 -1.71
C PRO A 179 7.98 9.78 -1.56
N ALA A 180 7.01 8.92 -1.80
CA ALA A 180 7.15 7.48 -1.62
C ALA A 180 6.20 6.63 -2.49
N PRO A 181 6.19 6.79 -3.83
CA PRO A 181 5.37 5.92 -4.67
C PRO A 181 5.97 4.51 -4.68
N PHE A 182 5.13 3.48 -4.68
CA PHE A 182 5.62 2.17 -5.06
C PHE A 182 5.70 2.06 -6.59
N PRO A 183 6.68 1.29 -7.12
CA PRO A 183 6.88 1.19 -8.56
C PRO A 183 5.70 0.56 -9.28
N GLN A 184 5.46 1.01 -10.51
CA GLN A 184 4.42 0.48 -11.41
C GLN A 184 4.49 -1.06 -11.56
N LYS A 185 5.70 -1.63 -11.48
CA LYS A 185 5.92 -3.08 -11.55
C LYS A 185 5.19 -3.88 -10.48
N LEU A 186 4.93 -3.29 -9.30
CA LEU A 186 4.25 -3.98 -8.21
C LEU A 186 2.78 -4.26 -8.56
N PRO A 187 1.89 -3.26 -8.79
CA PRO A 187 0.52 -3.52 -9.17
C PRO A 187 0.40 -4.20 -10.54
N ASP A 188 1.30 -3.94 -11.49
CA ASP A 188 1.33 -4.61 -12.77
C ASP A 188 1.48 -6.13 -12.62
N ASN A 189 2.43 -6.59 -11.82
CA ASN A 189 2.64 -8.04 -11.61
C ASN A 189 1.47 -8.71 -10.92
N ILE A 190 0.79 -8.01 -10.00
CA ILE A 190 -0.41 -8.50 -9.33
C ILE A 190 -1.55 -8.63 -10.33
N LEU A 191 -1.86 -7.56 -11.07
CA LEU A 191 -2.99 -7.54 -12.00
C LEU A 191 -2.78 -8.46 -13.19
N HIS A 192 -1.53 -8.66 -13.63
CA HIS A 192 -1.20 -9.64 -14.66
C HIS A 192 -1.66 -11.07 -14.29
N CYS A 193 -1.61 -11.44 -13.01
CA CYS A 193 -2.01 -12.76 -12.54
C CYS A 193 -3.51 -12.86 -12.20
N ILE A 194 -4.23 -11.74 -12.04
CA ILE A 194 -5.59 -11.75 -11.52
C ILE A 194 -6.60 -11.27 -12.58
N ALA A 195 -6.24 -10.25 -13.36
CA ALA A 195 -7.12 -9.72 -14.39
C ALA A 195 -7.17 -10.66 -15.60
N ASP A 196 -8.36 -10.77 -16.18
CA ASP A 196 -8.59 -11.47 -17.42
C ASP A 196 -9.55 -10.66 -18.31
N ASP A 197 -9.70 -11.05 -19.57
CA ASP A 197 -10.55 -10.34 -20.54
C ASP A 197 -12.04 -10.66 -20.40
N LYS A 198 -12.43 -11.54 -19.47
CA LYS A 198 -13.79 -12.03 -19.34
C LYS A 198 -14.65 -11.13 -18.48
N GLU A 199 -14.05 -10.48 -17.50
CA GLU A 199 -14.76 -9.65 -16.54
C GLU A 199 -13.92 -8.43 -16.15
N ARG A 200 -14.56 -7.26 -16.16
CA ARG A 200 -13.94 -6.03 -15.74
C ARG A 200 -13.97 -5.92 -14.21
N LEU A 201 -12.82 -6.15 -13.57
CA LEU A 201 -12.69 -6.17 -12.13
C LEU A 201 -12.62 -4.76 -11.54
N LEU A 202 -13.07 -4.59 -10.29
CA LEU A 202 -12.91 -3.36 -9.53
C LEU A 202 -11.69 -3.45 -8.61
N VAL A 203 -10.73 -2.58 -8.86
CA VAL A 203 -9.52 -2.38 -8.04
C VAL A 203 -9.72 -1.21 -7.10
N LEU A 204 -9.46 -1.38 -5.82
CA LEU A 204 -9.46 -0.33 -4.81
C LEU A 204 -8.04 -0.06 -4.32
N ASP A 205 -7.67 1.21 -4.25
CA ASP A 205 -6.51 1.65 -3.46
C ASP A 205 -6.95 2.70 -2.43
N PRO A 206 -7.03 2.32 -1.15
CA PRO A 206 -7.40 3.23 -0.06
C PRO A 206 -6.39 4.36 0.21
N PHE A 207 -5.18 4.27 -0.39
CA PHE A 207 -4.10 5.24 -0.24
C PHE A 207 -3.46 5.53 -1.60
N MET A 208 -4.26 6.08 -2.52
CA MET A 208 -3.95 6.17 -3.95
C MET A 208 -2.65 6.93 -4.27
N GLY A 209 -2.29 7.93 -3.48
CA GLY A 209 -1.07 8.71 -3.67
C GLY A 209 -0.97 9.28 -5.07
N SER A 210 0.10 8.93 -5.80
CA SER A 210 0.38 9.41 -7.16
C SER A 210 -0.38 8.69 -8.29
N GLY A 211 -1.30 7.75 -7.98
CA GLY A 211 -2.14 7.09 -8.97
C GLY A 211 -1.55 5.82 -9.61
N THR A 212 -0.47 5.26 -9.05
CA THR A 212 0.20 4.08 -9.62
C THR A 212 -0.73 2.88 -9.77
N THR A 213 -1.58 2.62 -8.78
CA THR A 213 -2.59 1.54 -8.82
C THR A 213 -3.64 1.79 -9.90
N ALA A 214 -4.15 3.02 -10.01
CA ALA A 214 -5.14 3.39 -11.02
C ALA A 214 -4.58 3.22 -12.44
N LYS A 215 -3.35 3.66 -12.68
CA LYS A 215 -2.65 3.48 -13.96
C LYS A 215 -2.51 2.00 -14.35
N SER A 216 -2.18 1.13 -13.39
CA SER A 216 -2.16 -0.31 -13.61
C SER A 216 -3.55 -0.87 -13.86
N ALA A 217 -4.58 -0.44 -13.12
CA ALA A 217 -5.94 -0.89 -13.33
C ALA A 217 -6.40 -0.61 -14.77
N ILE A 218 -6.16 0.59 -15.29
CA ILE A 218 -6.46 0.96 -16.68
C ILE A 218 -5.70 0.05 -17.66
N LYS A 219 -4.40 -0.15 -17.46
CA LYS A 219 -3.56 -1.00 -18.31
C LYS A 219 -4.09 -2.43 -18.42
N TYR A 220 -4.65 -2.97 -17.34
CA TYR A 220 -5.19 -4.33 -17.28
C TYR A 220 -6.71 -4.40 -17.45
N ASN A 221 -7.32 -3.37 -18.05
CA ASN A 221 -8.76 -3.30 -18.35
C ASN A 221 -9.66 -3.51 -17.10
N CYS A 222 -9.21 -2.99 -15.95
CA CYS A 222 -9.95 -2.98 -14.69
C CYS A 222 -10.57 -1.60 -14.45
N ASP A 223 -11.68 -1.56 -13.73
CA ASP A 223 -12.17 -0.34 -13.10
C ASP A 223 -11.38 -0.08 -11.83
N TYR A 224 -11.31 1.19 -11.39
CA TYR A 224 -10.68 1.53 -10.13
C TYR A 224 -11.52 2.50 -9.30
N ILE A 225 -11.27 2.51 -7.99
CA ILE A 225 -11.63 3.55 -7.04
C ILE A 225 -10.39 3.83 -6.20
N GLY A 226 -10.07 5.11 -5.98
CA GLY A 226 -8.98 5.54 -5.14
C GLY A 226 -9.42 6.49 -4.06
N PHE A 227 -8.84 6.38 -2.87
CA PHE A 227 -8.96 7.39 -1.81
C PHE A 227 -7.61 8.03 -1.57
N GLU A 228 -7.63 9.33 -1.41
CA GLU A 228 -6.43 10.12 -1.10
C GLU A 228 -6.86 11.32 -0.24
N LYS A 229 -6.18 11.53 0.87
CA LYS A 229 -6.53 12.59 1.81
C LYS A 229 -6.20 14.00 1.29
N PHE A 230 -5.18 14.12 0.43
CA PHE A 230 -4.66 15.41 -0.02
C PHE A 230 -5.03 15.71 -1.47
N GLN A 231 -5.71 16.83 -1.70
CA GLN A 231 -6.11 17.27 -3.04
C GLN A 231 -4.92 17.42 -4.00
N THR A 232 -3.75 17.79 -3.48
CA THR A 232 -2.52 17.92 -4.31
C THR A 232 -2.10 16.58 -4.89
N TYR A 233 -2.23 15.47 -4.14
CA TYR A 233 -1.92 14.13 -4.64
C TYR A 233 -3.03 13.60 -5.54
N VAL A 234 -4.30 13.94 -5.28
CA VAL A 234 -5.40 13.65 -6.22
C VAL A 234 -5.11 14.29 -7.58
N ASN A 235 -4.79 15.59 -7.59
CA ASN A 235 -4.46 16.31 -8.83
C ASN A 235 -3.23 15.74 -9.54
N MET A 236 -2.25 15.25 -8.78
CA MET A 236 -1.06 14.57 -9.33
C MET A 236 -1.44 13.24 -9.95
N ALA A 237 -2.24 12.43 -9.25
CA ALA A 237 -2.68 11.14 -9.74
C ALA A 237 -3.49 11.28 -11.03
N GLU A 238 -4.43 12.23 -11.10
CA GLU A 238 -5.23 12.51 -12.30
C GLU A 238 -4.39 12.92 -13.51
N LYS A 239 -3.23 13.56 -13.29
CA LYS A 239 -2.29 13.88 -14.39
C LYS A 239 -1.45 12.68 -14.82
N ASN A 240 -1.26 11.69 -13.95
CA ASN A 240 -0.43 10.51 -14.20
C ASN A 240 -1.19 9.38 -14.88
N ILE A 241 -2.51 9.42 -14.84
CA ILE A 241 -3.43 8.45 -15.44
C ILE A 241 -3.77 8.85 -16.87
#